data_e7e35f8c39a4a1b5901556e8e21ada99
#
_entry.id   e7e35f8c39a4a1b5901556e8e21ada99
#
_cell.length_a   1.000
_cell.length_b   1.000
_cell.length_c   1.000
_cell.angle_alpha   90.00
_cell.angle_beta   90.00
_cell.angle_gamma   90.00
#
_symmetry.space_group_name_H-M   'P 1'
#
loop_
_entity.id
_entity.type
_entity.pdbx_description
1 polymer ?
#
loop_
_entity_poly.entity_id
_entity_poly.type
_entity_poly.pdbx_seq_one_letter_code
_entity_poly.pdbx_strand_id
1 'polypeptide(L)'
;MRSTEERREEYLTRDKWVLPSVCIAQAALETGWGTSGLMTKANAFFGIKAGSSWKGKVYSSKTNECYDGKTYTQITAAFRAYDSLEESVADYYNLICGSSRYAGAVNNGNAESAITAIKNGGYATSPTYIKNVMNIINSYNLTQYD
;
A
#
# COMPACT_ATOMS: atom_id res chain seq x y z
N MET A 1 20.69 -18.28 -9.86
CA MET A 1 19.90 -17.90 -11.06
C MET A 1 18.47 -17.62 -10.65
N ARG A 2 17.92 -16.50 -11.08
CA ARG A 2 16.52 -16.15 -10.79
C ARG A 2 15.57 -17.00 -11.63
N SER A 3 14.39 -17.30 -11.08
CA SER A 3 13.34 -18.03 -11.79
C SER A 3 12.82 -17.22 -12.99
N THR A 4 12.09 -17.88 -13.89
CA THR A 4 11.42 -17.21 -15.02
C THR A 4 10.38 -16.21 -14.52
N GLU A 5 9.70 -16.54 -13.42
CA GLU A 5 8.69 -15.70 -12.80
C GLU A 5 9.31 -14.43 -12.19
N GLU A 6 10.39 -14.57 -11.44
CA GLU A 6 11.14 -13.43 -10.88
C GLU A 6 11.63 -12.48 -11.97
N ARG A 7 12.13 -13.01 -13.10
CA ARG A 7 12.56 -12.20 -14.24
C ARG A 7 11.38 -11.48 -14.90
N ARG A 8 10.24 -12.13 -14.98
CA ARG A 8 9.02 -11.52 -15.53
C ARG A 8 8.52 -10.37 -14.66
N GLU A 9 8.48 -10.56 -13.34
CA GLU A 9 8.10 -9.53 -12.40
C GLU A 9 9.04 -8.32 -12.48
N GLU A 10 10.34 -8.55 -12.49
CA GLU A 10 11.34 -7.50 -12.66
C GLU A 10 11.14 -6.72 -13.97
N TYR A 11 10.88 -7.43 -15.08
CA TYR A 11 10.60 -6.78 -16.36
C TYR A 11 9.34 -5.92 -16.32
N LEU A 12 8.26 -6.43 -15.69
CA LEU A 12 6.99 -5.72 -15.60
C LEU A 12 7.07 -4.44 -14.76
N THR A 13 7.93 -4.42 -13.74
CA THR A 13 8.10 -3.26 -12.85
C THR A 13 9.31 -2.41 -13.19
N ARG A 14 10.14 -2.83 -14.15
CA ARG A 14 11.32 -2.09 -14.54
C ARG A 14 10.94 -0.70 -15.05
N ASP A 15 11.73 0.31 -14.66
CA ASP A 15 11.52 1.72 -15.00
C ASP A 15 10.21 2.32 -14.46
N LYS A 16 9.55 1.60 -13.56
CA LYS A 16 8.35 2.09 -12.87
C LYS A 16 8.66 2.35 -11.41
N TRP A 17 8.12 3.45 -10.90
CA TRP A 17 8.36 3.84 -9.51
C TRP A 17 7.14 4.56 -8.94
N VAL A 18 7.08 4.56 -7.60
CA VAL A 18 6.18 5.37 -6.80
C VAL A 18 7.05 6.21 -5.88
N LEU A 19 6.70 7.46 -5.65
CA LEU A 19 7.48 8.36 -4.79
C LEU A 19 7.74 7.72 -3.41
N PRO A 20 8.99 7.73 -2.94
CA PRO A 20 9.32 7.25 -1.59
C PRO A 20 8.48 7.88 -0.49
N SER A 21 8.19 9.18 -0.57
CA SER A 21 7.34 9.89 0.40
C SER A 21 5.97 9.25 0.53
N VAL A 22 5.34 8.87 -0.58
CA VAL A 22 4.03 8.24 -0.62
C VAL A 22 4.10 6.85 0.00
N CYS A 23 5.07 6.05 -0.39
CA CYS A 23 5.27 4.70 0.13
C CYS A 23 5.51 4.71 1.65
N ILE A 24 6.40 5.56 2.13
CA ILE A 24 6.72 5.69 3.57
C ILE A 24 5.48 6.14 4.36
N ALA A 25 4.77 7.15 3.88
CA ALA A 25 3.59 7.67 4.57
C ALA A 25 2.47 6.64 4.64
N GLN A 26 2.23 5.89 3.57
CA GLN A 26 1.24 4.81 3.59
C GLN A 26 1.65 3.72 4.61
N ALA A 27 2.91 3.32 4.64
CA ALA A 27 3.39 2.32 5.60
C ALA A 27 3.23 2.81 7.04
N ALA A 28 3.57 4.06 7.34
CA ALA A 28 3.41 4.64 8.66
C ALA A 28 1.95 4.68 9.10
N LEU A 29 1.05 5.10 8.22
CA LEU A 29 -0.38 5.18 8.50
C LEU A 29 -0.99 3.79 8.72
N GLU A 30 -0.71 2.85 7.84
CA GLU A 30 -1.31 1.51 7.88
C GLU A 30 -0.83 0.67 9.06
N THR A 31 0.40 0.88 9.50
CA THR A 31 0.98 0.11 10.61
C THR A 31 0.89 0.79 11.97
N GLY A 32 0.31 2.01 12.05
CA GLY A 32 0.35 2.80 13.28
C GLY A 32 1.80 3.02 13.74
N TRP A 33 2.67 3.43 12.81
CA TRP A 33 4.12 3.62 13.05
C TRP A 33 4.83 2.34 13.49
N GLY A 34 4.42 1.20 12.92
CA GLY A 34 5.06 -0.08 13.15
C GLY A 34 4.58 -0.85 14.38
N THR A 35 3.50 -0.40 15.03
CA THR A 35 3.00 -1.02 16.28
C THR A 35 1.85 -2.00 16.07
N SER A 36 1.22 -2.02 14.89
CA SER A 36 0.05 -2.85 14.65
C SER A 36 0.38 -4.35 14.54
N GLY A 37 -0.64 -5.19 14.72
CA GLY A 37 -0.52 -6.64 14.52
C GLY A 37 -0.17 -7.01 13.09
N LEU A 38 -0.60 -6.22 12.11
CA LEU A 38 -0.22 -6.42 10.70
C LEU A 38 1.31 -6.34 10.54
N MET A 39 1.94 -5.38 11.18
CA MET A 39 3.40 -5.24 11.12
C MET A 39 4.11 -6.32 11.94
N THR A 40 3.71 -6.50 13.21
CA THR A 40 4.44 -7.35 14.15
C THR A 40 4.23 -8.85 13.94
N LYS A 41 3.07 -9.25 13.41
CA LYS A 41 2.69 -10.66 13.23
C LYS A 41 2.67 -11.11 11.78
N ALA A 42 2.45 -10.19 10.85
CA ALA A 42 2.27 -10.52 9.43
C ALA A 42 3.34 -9.92 8.52
N ASN A 43 4.29 -9.15 9.05
CA ASN A 43 5.30 -8.42 8.27
C ASN A 43 4.67 -7.56 7.16
N ALA A 44 3.48 -7.01 7.41
CA ALA A 44 2.70 -6.30 6.41
C ALA A 44 2.72 -4.80 6.68
N PHE A 45 3.39 -4.04 5.82
CA PHE A 45 3.49 -2.58 5.93
C PHE A 45 2.23 -1.85 5.44
N PHE A 46 1.50 -2.41 4.48
CA PHE A 46 0.59 -1.60 3.65
C PHE A 46 -0.88 -1.98 3.80
N GLY A 47 -1.22 -2.94 4.64
CA GLY A 47 -2.61 -3.33 4.85
C GLY A 47 -3.32 -3.79 3.58
N ILE A 48 -2.65 -4.54 2.73
CA ILE A 48 -3.22 -5.02 1.47
C ILE A 48 -4.10 -6.23 1.75
N LYS A 49 -5.37 -6.14 1.36
CA LYS A 49 -6.31 -7.24 1.53
C LYS A 49 -5.94 -8.44 0.64
N ALA A 50 -6.10 -9.63 1.21
CA ALA A 50 -5.92 -10.87 0.46
C ALA A 50 -7.18 -11.14 -0.36
N GLY A 51 -7.14 -10.80 -1.64
CA GLY A 51 -8.22 -11.10 -2.56
C GLY A 51 -8.20 -12.56 -3.02
N SER A 52 -9.16 -12.94 -3.87
CA SER A 52 -9.30 -14.32 -4.35
C SER A 52 -8.09 -14.81 -5.14
N SER A 53 -7.32 -13.93 -5.74
CA SER A 53 -6.11 -14.29 -6.50
C SER A 53 -4.86 -14.44 -5.64
N TRP A 54 -4.89 -14.02 -4.37
CA TRP A 54 -3.76 -14.14 -3.46
C TRP A 54 -3.55 -15.58 -3.03
N LYS A 55 -2.36 -16.12 -3.21
CA LYS A 55 -2.01 -17.51 -2.88
C LYS A 55 -1.07 -17.64 -1.68
N GLY A 56 -0.63 -16.53 -1.12
CA GLY A 56 0.29 -16.52 0.01
C GLY A 56 -0.42 -16.60 1.37
N LYS A 57 0.35 -16.35 2.42
CA LYS A 57 -0.14 -16.35 3.79
C LYS A 57 -1.14 -15.24 4.03
N VAL A 58 -2.04 -15.46 5.00
CA VAL A 58 -3.12 -14.54 5.34
C VAL A 58 -3.10 -14.26 6.85
N TYR A 59 -3.37 -13.02 7.21
CA TYR A 59 -3.58 -12.57 8.59
C TYR A 59 -4.94 -11.88 8.68
N SER A 60 -5.82 -12.39 9.56
CA SER A 60 -7.14 -11.79 9.78
C SER A 60 -7.06 -10.72 10.86
N SER A 61 -7.61 -9.55 10.59
CA SER A 61 -7.62 -8.41 11.51
C SER A 61 -8.88 -7.57 11.32
N LYS A 62 -9.25 -6.87 12.38
CA LYS A 62 -10.34 -5.90 12.31
C LYS A 62 -9.87 -4.62 11.61
N THR A 63 -10.74 -4.05 10.81
CA THR A 63 -10.49 -2.79 10.11
C THR A 63 -11.78 -2.00 10.00
N ASN A 64 -11.67 -0.67 9.89
CA ASN A 64 -12.79 0.22 9.67
C ASN A 64 -12.89 0.56 8.19
N GLU A 65 -14.09 0.37 7.62
CA GLU A 65 -14.39 0.72 6.23
C GLU A 65 -15.47 1.78 6.17
N CYS A 66 -15.43 2.62 5.16
CA CYS A 66 -16.40 3.68 4.95
C CYS A 66 -16.96 3.57 3.53
N TYR A 67 -18.20 3.10 3.41
CA TYR A 67 -18.82 2.85 2.10
C TYR A 67 -19.71 4.01 1.62
N ASP A 68 -20.22 4.81 2.53
CA ASP A 68 -21.14 5.94 2.25
C ASP A 68 -20.47 7.32 2.33
N GLY A 69 -19.16 7.36 2.62
CA GLY A 69 -18.40 8.59 2.82
C GLY A 69 -18.61 9.27 4.17
N LYS A 70 -19.40 8.67 5.08
CA LYS A 70 -19.79 9.28 6.36
C LYS A 70 -19.62 8.35 7.56
N THR A 71 -20.05 7.10 7.44
CA THR A 71 -20.14 6.15 8.55
C THR A 71 -19.06 5.08 8.42
N TYR A 72 -18.30 4.85 9.50
CA TYR A 72 -17.32 3.78 9.56
C TYR A 72 -17.97 2.50 10.10
N THR A 73 -17.73 1.39 9.42
CA THR A 73 -18.17 0.05 9.82
C THR A 73 -16.94 -0.81 10.11
N GLN A 74 -16.89 -1.40 11.30
CA GLN A 74 -15.81 -2.34 11.63
C GLN A 74 -16.12 -3.70 11.02
N ILE A 75 -15.17 -4.24 10.27
CA ILE A 75 -15.23 -5.58 9.69
C ILE A 75 -13.98 -6.37 10.06
N THR A 76 -14.05 -7.69 9.94
CA THR A 76 -12.87 -8.54 9.97
C THR A 76 -12.47 -8.84 8.55
N ALA A 77 -11.25 -8.50 8.17
CA ALA A 77 -10.73 -8.70 6.83
C ALA A 77 -9.49 -9.60 6.85
N ALA A 78 -9.30 -10.33 5.76
CA ALA A 78 -8.09 -11.10 5.52
C ALA A 78 -7.07 -10.22 4.80
N PHE A 79 -5.90 -10.06 5.41
CA PHE A 79 -4.80 -9.28 4.84
C PHE A 79 -3.68 -10.20 4.38
N ARG A 80 -2.96 -9.76 3.36
CA ARG A 80 -1.76 -10.46 2.89
C ARG A 80 -0.71 -10.45 3.99
N ALA A 81 -0.12 -11.61 4.27
CA ALA A 81 0.95 -11.79 5.24
C ALA A 81 2.21 -12.30 4.52
N TYR A 82 3.36 -11.94 5.05
CA TYR A 82 4.64 -12.18 4.39
C TYR A 82 5.65 -12.81 5.34
N ASP A 83 6.66 -13.46 4.79
CA ASP A 83 7.76 -14.04 5.56
C ASP A 83 8.80 -13.00 5.97
N SER A 84 8.84 -11.85 5.28
CA SER A 84 9.76 -10.76 5.58
C SER A 84 9.14 -9.41 5.24
N LEU A 85 9.72 -8.33 5.81
CA LEU A 85 9.31 -6.96 5.49
C LEU A 85 9.63 -6.59 4.05
N GLU A 86 10.73 -7.10 3.51
CA GLU A 86 11.13 -6.88 2.13
C GLU A 86 10.10 -7.42 1.14
N GLU A 87 9.51 -8.59 1.43
CA GLU A 87 8.44 -9.15 0.60
C GLU A 87 7.20 -8.25 0.58
N SER A 88 6.87 -7.64 1.71
CA SER A 88 5.76 -6.68 1.81
C SER A 88 5.98 -5.48 0.89
N VAL A 89 7.18 -4.92 0.89
CA VAL A 89 7.54 -3.79 0.03
C VAL A 89 7.49 -4.20 -1.45
N ALA A 90 8.03 -5.34 -1.80
CA ALA A 90 8.01 -5.84 -3.18
C ALA A 90 6.57 -6.05 -3.67
N ASP A 91 5.71 -6.62 -2.83
CA ASP A 91 4.30 -6.84 -3.17
C ASP A 91 3.55 -5.51 -3.38
N TYR A 92 3.82 -4.50 -2.55
CA TYR A 92 3.27 -3.15 -2.74
C TYR A 92 3.62 -2.58 -4.11
N TYR A 93 4.90 -2.60 -4.49
CA TYR A 93 5.31 -2.09 -5.79
C TYR A 93 4.73 -2.89 -6.94
N ASN A 94 4.66 -4.21 -6.83
CA ASN A 94 4.02 -5.06 -7.84
C ASN A 94 2.54 -4.73 -7.99
N LEU A 95 1.85 -4.47 -6.90
CA LEU A 95 0.43 -4.09 -6.94
C LEU A 95 0.24 -2.73 -7.61
N ILE A 96 0.93 -1.70 -7.13
CA ILE A 96 0.72 -0.33 -7.63
C ILE A 96 1.23 -0.19 -9.06
N CYS A 97 2.42 -0.68 -9.37
CA CYS A 97 3.01 -0.56 -10.70
C CYS A 97 2.44 -1.55 -11.71
N GLY A 98 1.84 -2.64 -11.24
CA GLY A 98 1.30 -3.69 -12.10
C GLY A 98 -0.20 -3.64 -12.36
N SER A 99 -0.94 -2.76 -11.68
CA SER A 99 -2.40 -2.67 -11.81
C SER A 99 -2.80 -1.39 -12.52
N SER A 100 -3.59 -1.50 -13.58
CA SER A 100 -4.04 -0.35 -14.38
C SER A 100 -4.81 0.68 -13.57
N ARG A 101 -5.55 0.25 -12.53
CA ARG A 101 -6.31 1.15 -11.66
C ARG A 101 -5.45 2.13 -10.86
N TYR A 102 -4.15 1.85 -10.70
CA TYR A 102 -3.20 2.73 -10.01
C TYR A 102 -2.22 3.41 -10.96
N ALA A 103 -2.45 3.34 -12.26
CA ALA A 103 -1.52 3.88 -13.27
C ALA A 103 -1.19 5.36 -13.07
N GLY A 104 -2.13 6.15 -12.56
CA GLY A 104 -1.90 7.58 -12.29
C GLY A 104 -0.88 7.88 -11.19
N ALA A 105 -0.53 6.88 -10.37
CA ALA A 105 0.49 7.03 -9.32
C ALA A 105 1.89 6.62 -9.80
N VAL A 106 1.97 5.86 -10.88
CA VAL A 106 3.24 5.33 -11.39
C VAL A 106 3.99 6.43 -12.12
N ASN A 107 5.26 6.61 -11.78
CA ASN A 107 6.12 7.65 -12.37
C ASN A 107 5.56 9.08 -12.21
N ASN A 108 4.77 9.30 -11.17
CA ASN A 108 4.18 10.58 -10.86
C ASN A 108 5.01 11.29 -9.78
N GLY A 109 5.61 12.43 -10.14
CA GLY A 109 6.48 13.21 -9.25
C GLY A 109 5.74 14.15 -8.29
N ASN A 110 4.40 14.13 -8.26
CA ASN A 110 3.59 14.90 -7.32
C ASN A 110 2.92 13.99 -6.31
N ALA A 111 3.29 14.12 -5.04
CA ALA A 111 2.83 13.23 -3.98
C ALA A 111 1.29 13.24 -3.82
N GLU A 112 0.67 14.41 -3.82
CA GLU A 112 -0.78 14.51 -3.66
C GLU A 112 -1.53 13.89 -4.85
N SER A 113 -1.06 14.14 -6.06
CA SER A 113 -1.60 13.53 -7.27
C SER A 113 -1.45 12.01 -7.24
N ALA A 114 -0.30 11.51 -6.81
CA ALA A 114 -0.03 10.08 -6.72
C ALA A 114 -0.94 9.39 -5.71
N ILE A 115 -1.06 9.93 -4.49
CA ILE A 115 -1.93 9.31 -3.47
C ILE A 115 -3.41 9.43 -3.83
N THR A 116 -3.79 10.48 -4.54
CA THR A 116 -5.16 10.63 -5.05
C THR A 116 -5.49 9.51 -6.05
N ALA A 117 -4.56 9.22 -6.97
CA ALA A 117 -4.72 8.11 -7.91
C ALA A 117 -4.81 6.75 -7.19
N ILE A 118 -3.99 6.55 -6.17
CA ILE A 118 -4.01 5.30 -5.37
C ILE A 118 -5.36 5.13 -4.67
N LYS A 119 -5.83 6.17 -3.99
CA LYS A 119 -7.13 6.13 -3.31
C LYS A 119 -8.28 5.90 -4.30
N ASN A 120 -8.29 6.64 -5.39
CA ASN A 120 -9.35 6.53 -6.41
C ASN A 120 -9.34 5.19 -7.14
N GLY A 121 -8.21 4.51 -7.16
CA GLY A 121 -8.08 3.15 -7.66
C GLY A 121 -8.67 2.08 -6.74
N GLY A 122 -9.15 2.45 -5.56
CA GLY A 122 -9.80 1.55 -4.61
C GLY A 122 -8.90 1.04 -3.49
N TYR A 123 -7.73 1.66 -3.27
CA TYR A 123 -6.80 1.24 -2.22
C TYR A 123 -7.37 1.42 -0.81
N ALA A 124 -8.12 2.49 -0.59
CA ALA A 124 -8.71 2.81 0.71
C ALA A 124 -10.09 3.43 0.54
N THR A 125 -10.97 3.19 1.50
CA THR A 125 -12.34 3.68 1.49
C THR A 125 -12.54 4.97 2.31
N SER A 126 -11.65 5.27 3.26
CA SER A 126 -11.78 6.43 4.14
C SER A 126 -11.76 7.73 3.34
N PRO A 127 -12.74 8.64 3.53
CA PRO A 127 -12.76 9.93 2.84
C PRO A 127 -11.63 10.86 3.27
N THR A 128 -10.95 10.59 4.39
CA THR A 128 -9.82 11.39 4.87
C THR A 128 -8.46 10.79 4.53
N TYR A 129 -8.42 9.72 3.73
CA TYR A 129 -7.18 8.99 3.46
C TYR A 129 -6.09 9.86 2.83
N ILE A 130 -6.45 10.61 1.78
CA ILE A 130 -5.50 11.51 1.09
C ILE A 130 -4.95 12.55 2.07
N LYS A 131 -5.83 13.18 2.85
CA LYS A 131 -5.45 14.17 3.86
C LYS A 131 -4.51 13.56 4.91
N ASN A 132 -4.83 12.38 5.40
CA ASN A 132 -4.03 11.71 6.43
C ASN A 132 -2.62 11.38 5.91
N VAL A 133 -2.53 10.86 4.69
CA VAL A 133 -1.23 10.56 4.05
C VAL A 133 -0.44 11.85 3.82
N MET A 134 -1.07 12.89 3.28
CA MET A 134 -0.40 14.16 3.03
C MET A 134 0.05 14.86 4.31
N ASN A 135 -0.71 14.75 5.39
CA ASN A 135 -0.30 15.28 6.70
C ASN A 135 0.99 14.62 7.19
N ILE A 136 1.13 13.32 7.01
CA ILE A 136 2.36 12.60 7.37
C ILE A 136 3.52 13.06 6.49
N ILE A 137 3.32 13.14 5.18
CA ILE A 137 4.36 13.60 4.24
C ILE A 137 4.87 14.99 4.63
N ASN A 138 3.96 15.91 4.91
CA ASN A 138 4.31 17.29 5.22
C ASN A 138 4.92 17.45 6.62
N SER A 139 4.36 16.76 7.63
CA SER A 139 4.83 16.87 9.01
C SER A 139 6.25 16.33 9.20
N TYR A 140 6.63 15.31 8.44
CA TYR A 140 7.95 14.67 8.55
C TYR A 140 8.87 15.01 7.38
N ASN A 141 8.48 15.96 6.53
CA ASN A 141 9.29 16.39 5.38
C ASN A 141 9.75 15.22 4.52
N LEU A 142 8.84 14.29 4.23
CA LEU A 142 9.20 13.04 3.54
C LEU A 142 9.59 13.25 2.08
N THR A 143 9.19 14.37 1.45
CA THR A 143 9.59 14.67 0.07
C THR A 143 11.10 14.84 -0.10
N GLN A 144 11.84 15.02 1.00
CA GLN A 144 13.30 15.04 0.94
C GLN A 144 13.90 13.72 0.41
N TYR A 145 13.14 12.64 0.44
CA TYR A 145 13.58 11.32 -0.05
C TYR A 145 13.18 11.04 -1.50
N ASP A 146 12.42 11.92 -2.10
CA ASP A 146 11.89 11.76 -3.46
C ASP A 146 12.92 12.04 -4.58
#